data_331905d35bc6adbc376cf99627160299
#
_entry.id   331905d35bc6adbc376cf99627160299
#
_cell.length_a   1.000
_cell.length_b   1.000
_cell.length_c   1.000
_cell.angle_alpha   90.00
_cell.angle_beta   90.00
_cell.angle_gamma   90.00
#
_symmetry.space_group_name_H-M   'P 1'
#
loop_
_entity.id
_entity.type
_entity.pdbx_description
1 polymer ?
#
loop_
_entity_poly.entity_id
_entity_poly.type
_entity_poly.pdbx_seq_one_letter_code
_entity_poly.pdbx_strand_id
1 'polypeptide(L)'
;YHGWTYSNRGDLIGVLENDKFGELDKSCNGLQVLPCEEFGGMIFVTLTPDLELNLDKFLGGMKAEIEHFKLQNWYYHGFKIIHGANWKIAFDGYLEGYHFSTAHKETILPMTQQGIMDFSSFGPHLRIAFASTNIEEIHDLPKNEWWKKEGAGVDFVRTLFPNISISLGLGIGQIAQILPGNTPDKNTTVLHYVAPEAPKNEEDKAELDHFMNFLRDVVNDEDYALGLEIQRGLDSNSKKNILFGKNERGNQYFHKYVDFYIDEN
;
A
#
# COMPACT_ATOMS: atom_id res chain seq x y z
N TYR A 1 -22.15 20.18 -9.24
CA TYR A 1 -23.23 19.76 -10.13
C TYR A 1 -24.05 20.95 -10.64
N HIS A 2 -24.02 22.07 -9.94
CA HIS A 2 -24.62 23.36 -10.39
C HIS A 2 -23.64 24.23 -11.18
N GLY A 3 -22.52 23.70 -11.64
CA GLY A 3 -21.54 24.42 -12.43
C GLY A 3 -20.74 25.49 -11.64
N TRP A 4 -20.70 25.40 -10.31
CA TRP A 4 -19.77 26.23 -9.54
C TRP A 4 -18.35 25.87 -9.91
N THR A 5 -17.53 26.90 -10.14
CA THR A 5 -16.17 26.72 -10.66
C THR A 5 -15.16 27.24 -9.65
N TYR A 6 -14.12 26.43 -9.44
CA TYR A 6 -13.05 26.73 -8.49
C TYR A 6 -11.71 26.86 -9.20
N SER A 7 -10.82 27.67 -8.64
CA SER A 7 -9.43 27.75 -9.04
C SER A 7 -8.68 26.46 -8.64
N ASN A 8 -7.46 26.29 -9.18
CA ASN A 8 -6.57 25.19 -8.75
C ASN A 8 -6.12 25.32 -7.29
N ARG A 9 -6.42 26.45 -6.64
CA ARG A 9 -6.13 26.68 -5.21
C ARG A 9 -7.37 26.54 -4.34
N GLY A 10 -8.52 26.19 -4.95
CA GLY A 10 -9.78 26.00 -4.25
C GLY A 10 -10.63 27.27 -4.08
N ASP A 11 -10.22 28.42 -4.62
CA ASP A 11 -11.02 29.63 -4.52
C ASP A 11 -12.25 29.52 -5.42
N LEU A 12 -13.44 29.94 -4.93
CA LEU A 12 -14.65 30.00 -5.75
C LEU A 12 -14.55 31.19 -6.74
N ILE A 13 -14.41 30.87 -8.04
CA ILE A 13 -14.25 31.87 -9.09
C ILE A 13 -15.51 32.11 -9.92
N GLY A 14 -16.36 31.09 -10.09
CA GLY A 14 -17.56 31.15 -10.91
C GLY A 14 -18.77 30.52 -10.24
N VAL A 15 -19.91 31.23 -10.33
CA VAL A 15 -21.22 30.74 -9.86
C VAL A 15 -22.24 31.01 -10.95
N LEU A 16 -22.89 29.94 -11.42
CA LEU A 16 -23.97 30.06 -12.40
C LEU A 16 -25.17 30.80 -11.77
N GLU A 17 -25.74 31.77 -12.51
CA GLU A 17 -26.85 32.57 -12.03
C GLU A 17 -26.58 33.24 -10.65
N ASN A 18 -25.38 33.80 -10.49
CA ASN A 18 -24.92 34.39 -9.23
C ASN A 18 -25.89 35.41 -8.62
N ASP A 19 -26.65 36.14 -9.46
CA ASP A 19 -27.68 37.08 -9.07
C ASP A 19 -28.83 36.47 -8.25
N LYS A 20 -29.01 35.14 -8.35
CA LYS A 20 -30.03 34.39 -7.60
C LYS A 20 -29.61 34.05 -6.18
N PHE A 21 -28.34 34.23 -5.84
CA PHE A 21 -27.81 33.91 -4.51
C PHE A 21 -27.69 35.14 -3.59
N GLY A 22 -28.16 36.32 -4.02
CA GLY A 22 -28.01 37.54 -3.26
C GLY A 22 -26.57 38.04 -3.21
N GLU A 23 -26.14 38.60 -2.09
CA GLU A 23 -24.76 39.01 -1.87
C GLU A 23 -23.90 37.80 -1.46
N LEU A 24 -23.44 37.04 -2.44
CA LEU A 24 -22.58 35.87 -2.21
C LEU A 24 -21.12 36.32 -2.10
N ASP A 25 -20.55 36.21 -0.90
CA ASP A 25 -19.11 36.36 -0.71
C ASP A 25 -18.38 35.09 -1.17
N LYS A 26 -17.73 35.15 -2.33
CA LYS A 26 -16.99 34.05 -2.90
C LYS A 26 -15.77 33.62 -2.06
N SER A 27 -15.21 34.57 -1.27
CA SER A 27 -14.06 34.29 -0.42
C SER A 27 -14.37 33.31 0.73
N CYS A 28 -15.65 33.33 1.16
CA CYS A 28 -16.15 32.45 2.23
C CYS A 28 -16.66 31.08 1.72
N ASN A 29 -16.68 30.88 0.40
CA ASN A 29 -17.27 29.72 -0.24
C ASN A 29 -16.23 28.92 -1.08
N GLY A 30 -14.95 29.03 -0.76
CA GLY A 30 -13.88 28.23 -1.32
C GLY A 30 -13.92 26.76 -0.86
N LEU A 31 -13.15 25.92 -1.51
CA LEU A 31 -12.92 24.54 -1.07
C LEU A 31 -12.06 24.54 0.20
N GLN A 32 -12.31 23.59 1.08
CA GLN A 32 -11.46 23.37 2.26
C GLN A 32 -10.07 22.95 1.83
N VAL A 33 -9.05 23.68 2.26
CA VAL A 33 -7.66 23.32 2.05
C VAL A 33 -7.26 22.25 3.06
N LEU A 34 -6.64 21.17 2.58
CA LEU A 34 -6.08 20.12 3.42
C LEU A 34 -4.55 20.13 3.32
N PRO A 35 -3.84 19.88 4.43
CA PRO A 35 -2.38 19.74 4.39
C PRO A 35 -1.98 18.60 3.46
N CYS A 36 -1.09 18.91 2.53
CA CYS A 36 -0.64 17.98 1.48
C CYS A 36 0.85 18.17 1.24
N GLU A 37 1.58 17.07 1.13
CA GLU A 37 3.01 17.05 0.85
C GLU A 37 3.34 15.91 -0.12
N GLU A 38 4.22 16.18 -1.08
CA GLU A 38 4.73 15.17 -2.00
C GLU A 38 6.10 14.66 -1.51
N PHE A 39 6.25 13.34 -1.46
CA PHE A 39 7.53 12.72 -1.16
C PHE A 39 7.65 11.37 -1.87
N GLY A 40 8.79 11.14 -2.53
CA GLY A 40 9.11 9.87 -3.19
C GLY A 40 8.11 9.46 -4.28
N GLY A 41 7.47 10.43 -4.97
CA GLY A 41 6.45 10.16 -6.00
C GLY A 41 5.06 9.84 -5.44
N MET A 42 4.87 9.94 -4.14
CA MET A 42 3.59 9.75 -3.47
C MET A 42 3.08 11.08 -2.89
N ILE A 43 1.76 11.25 -2.90
CA ILE A 43 1.09 12.41 -2.32
C ILE A 43 0.49 11.99 -0.98
N PHE A 44 0.93 12.64 0.09
CA PHE A 44 0.44 12.44 1.45
C PHE A 44 -0.54 13.55 1.80
N VAL A 45 -1.70 13.19 2.33
CA VAL A 45 -2.77 14.13 2.69
C VAL A 45 -3.30 13.77 4.07
N THR A 46 -3.52 14.76 4.93
CA THR A 46 -4.35 14.58 6.12
C THR A 46 -5.73 15.17 5.91
N LEU A 47 -6.77 14.44 6.36
CA LEU A 47 -8.15 14.89 6.27
C LEU A 47 -8.53 15.86 7.41
N THR A 48 -7.62 16.11 8.35
CA THR A 48 -7.81 17.09 9.42
C THR A 48 -7.27 18.45 8.94
N PRO A 49 -8.14 19.44 8.69
CA PRO A 49 -7.70 20.78 8.37
C PRO A 49 -6.79 21.34 9.48
N ASP A 50 -5.85 22.20 9.11
CA ASP A 50 -4.92 22.89 10.01
C ASP A 50 -3.96 21.98 10.83
N LEU A 51 -3.98 20.66 10.59
CA LEU A 51 -2.98 19.77 11.16
C LEU A 51 -1.63 19.96 10.43
N GLU A 52 -0.55 20.14 11.18
CA GLU A 52 0.79 20.15 10.60
C GLU A 52 1.16 18.74 10.09
N LEU A 53 1.32 18.62 8.77
CA LEU A 53 1.82 17.41 8.14
C LEU A 53 3.35 17.40 8.23
N ASN A 54 3.91 16.45 8.98
CA ASN A 54 5.35 16.31 9.16
C ASN A 54 5.78 14.91 8.70
N LEU A 55 6.20 14.81 7.45
CA LEU A 55 6.60 13.53 6.85
C LEU A 55 7.89 12.96 7.44
N ASP A 56 8.80 13.79 7.94
CA ASP A 56 10.01 13.30 8.63
C ASP A 56 9.64 12.52 9.89
N LYS A 57 8.70 13.05 10.66
CA LYS A 57 8.19 12.38 11.87
C LYS A 57 7.34 11.16 11.52
N PHE A 58 6.49 11.28 10.50
CA PHE A 58 5.59 10.20 10.10
C PHE A 58 6.35 9.00 9.54
N LEU A 59 7.21 9.20 8.56
CA LEU A 59 7.94 8.13 7.88
C LEU A 59 9.13 7.62 8.69
N GLY A 60 9.76 8.46 9.51
CA GLY A 60 10.94 8.08 10.28
C GLY A 60 12.03 7.45 9.40
N GLY A 61 12.56 6.30 9.83
CA GLY A 61 13.58 5.56 9.09
C GLY A 61 13.13 5.02 7.73
N MET A 62 11.83 4.82 7.51
CA MET A 62 11.28 4.40 6.21
C MET A 62 11.51 5.45 5.11
N LYS A 63 11.67 6.72 5.49
CA LYS A 63 11.91 7.81 4.55
C LYS A 63 13.13 7.56 3.65
N ALA A 64 14.23 7.05 4.23
CA ALA A 64 15.46 6.76 3.50
C ALA A 64 15.27 5.66 2.44
N GLU A 65 14.40 4.67 2.69
CA GLU A 65 14.12 3.62 1.72
C GLU A 65 13.26 4.14 0.57
N ILE A 66 12.23 4.93 0.86
CA ILE A 66 11.39 5.56 -0.18
C ILE A 66 12.23 6.48 -1.05
N GLU A 67 13.11 7.30 -0.45
CA GLU A 67 14.00 8.20 -1.18
C GLU A 67 14.98 7.45 -2.10
N HIS A 68 15.46 6.29 -1.66
CA HIS A 68 16.40 5.46 -2.43
C HIS A 68 15.84 5.04 -3.79
N PHE A 69 14.57 4.62 -3.85
CA PHE A 69 13.95 4.12 -5.08
C PHE A 69 13.60 5.24 -6.06
N LYS A 70 13.49 6.48 -5.62
CA LYS A 70 13.15 7.64 -6.47
C LYS A 70 11.92 7.37 -7.35
N LEU A 71 10.85 6.84 -6.75
CA LEU A 71 9.64 6.45 -7.47
C LEU A 71 9.01 7.59 -8.29
N GLN A 72 9.30 8.85 -7.95
CA GLN A 72 8.92 10.02 -8.76
C GLN A 72 9.47 10.00 -10.19
N ASN A 73 10.52 9.19 -10.45
CA ASN A 73 11.12 9.02 -11.77
C ASN A 73 10.61 7.77 -12.50
N TRP A 74 9.80 6.95 -11.83
CA TRP A 74 9.27 5.72 -12.41
C TRP A 74 8.07 6.02 -13.29
N TYR A 75 7.89 5.19 -14.31
CA TYR A 75 6.73 5.22 -15.18
C TYR A 75 5.51 4.66 -14.47
N TYR A 76 4.41 5.42 -14.44
CA TYR A 76 3.13 4.92 -13.94
C TYR A 76 2.43 4.13 -15.03
N HIS A 77 2.35 2.80 -14.87
CA HIS A 77 1.77 1.91 -15.87
C HIS A 77 0.24 1.84 -15.78
N GLY A 78 -0.32 2.06 -14.60
CA GLY A 78 -1.77 2.04 -14.41
C GLY A 78 -2.19 1.46 -13.06
N PHE A 79 -3.45 1.07 -12.97
CA PHE A 79 -3.99 0.49 -11.73
C PHE A 79 -5.06 -0.57 -12.00
N LYS A 80 -5.31 -1.41 -10.99
CA LYS A 80 -6.45 -2.33 -10.91
C LYS A 80 -7.18 -2.10 -9.59
N ILE A 81 -8.49 -2.35 -9.59
CA ILE A 81 -9.30 -2.31 -8.37
C ILE A 81 -9.77 -3.73 -8.08
N ILE A 82 -9.58 -4.15 -6.83
CA ILE A 82 -10.09 -5.40 -6.30
C ILE A 82 -10.88 -5.15 -5.02
N HIS A 83 -11.75 -6.08 -4.67
CA HIS A 83 -12.58 -5.99 -3.46
C HIS A 83 -12.36 -7.21 -2.58
N GLY A 84 -12.30 -7.00 -1.28
CA GLY A 84 -11.99 -8.05 -0.32
C GLY A 84 -12.78 -7.93 0.98
N ALA A 85 -12.36 -8.72 1.94
CA ALA A 85 -12.81 -8.78 3.32
C ALA A 85 -12.51 -7.48 4.11
N ASN A 86 -12.62 -7.52 5.43
CA ASN A 86 -12.14 -6.43 6.30
C ASN A 86 -10.73 -5.99 5.86
N TRP A 87 -10.50 -4.68 5.81
CA TRP A 87 -9.23 -4.12 5.34
C TRP A 87 -8.00 -4.60 6.13
N LYS A 88 -8.16 -4.94 7.42
CA LYS A 88 -7.06 -5.49 8.24
C LYS A 88 -6.74 -6.93 7.84
N ILE A 89 -7.76 -7.75 7.53
CA ILE A 89 -7.55 -9.11 7.02
C ILE A 89 -6.78 -9.06 5.70
N ALA A 90 -7.19 -8.15 4.79
CA ALA A 90 -6.48 -7.97 3.54
C ALA A 90 -5.04 -7.49 3.74
N PHE A 91 -4.81 -6.61 4.72
CA PHE A 91 -3.48 -6.08 5.03
C PHE A 91 -2.59 -7.12 5.71
N ASP A 92 -3.15 -8.02 6.52
CA ASP A 92 -2.42 -9.08 7.21
C ASP A 92 -1.64 -9.98 6.24
N GLY A 93 -2.17 -10.25 5.04
CA GLY A 93 -1.49 -11.01 4.00
C GLY A 93 -0.18 -10.38 3.49
N TYR A 94 0.00 -9.06 3.59
CA TYR A 94 1.24 -8.39 3.21
C TYR A 94 2.32 -8.40 4.31
N LEU A 95 2.00 -8.88 5.51
CA LEU A 95 2.84 -8.71 6.70
C LEU A 95 3.62 -9.98 7.09
N GLU A 96 3.40 -11.08 6.38
CA GLU A 96 4.06 -12.36 6.67
C GLU A 96 4.13 -13.21 5.39
N GLY A 97 4.87 -14.29 5.40
CA GLY A 97 4.98 -15.27 4.28
C GLY A 97 4.74 -16.71 4.73
N TYR A 98 4.10 -16.89 5.88
CA TYR A 98 3.78 -18.23 6.39
C TYR A 98 2.73 -18.92 5.51
N HIS A 99 1.81 -18.12 4.92
CA HIS A 99 0.79 -18.61 4.00
C HIS A 99 1.33 -19.02 2.61
N PHE A 100 2.55 -18.64 2.22
CA PHE A 100 3.08 -18.92 0.88
C PHE A 100 3.04 -20.41 0.52
N SER A 101 3.34 -21.28 1.50
CA SER A 101 3.31 -22.73 1.28
C SER A 101 1.92 -23.31 1.06
N THR A 102 0.87 -22.59 1.36
CA THR A 102 -0.52 -23.03 1.22
C THR A 102 -1.28 -22.27 0.16
N ALA A 103 -1.16 -20.94 0.13
CA ALA A 103 -1.84 -20.06 -0.79
C ALA A 103 -1.12 -19.93 -2.15
N HIS A 104 0.21 -19.74 -2.12
CA HIS A 104 1.01 -19.36 -3.29
C HIS A 104 1.91 -20.49 -3.81
N LYS A 105 1.47 -21.75 -3.74
CA LYS A 105 2.29 -22.92 -4.09
C LYS A 105 2.88 -22.87 -5.49
N GLU A 106 2.10 -22.38 -6.46
CA GLU A 106 2.46 -22.40 -7.87
C GLU A 106 2.92 -21.01 -8.37
N THR A 107 2.78 -19.98 -7.55
CA THR A 107 3.00 -18.57 -7.94
C THR A 107 4.24 -17.96 -7.26
N ILE A 108 4.21 -17.74 -5.97
CA ILE A 108 5.28 -17.05 -5.23
C ILE A 108 6.26 -18.04 -4.61
N LEU A 109 5.78 -19.17 -4.07
CA LEU A 109 6.63 -20.15 -3.40
C LEU A 109 7.81 -20.68 -4.24
N PRO A 110 7.67 -20.91 -5.58
CA PRO A 110 8.79 -21.34 -6.39
C PRO A 110 9.96 -20.35 -6.46
N MET A 111 9.70 -19.07 -6.16
CA MET A 111 10.69 -17.99 -6.20
C MET A 111 11.29 -17.67 -4.83
N THR A 112 10.73 -18.22 -3.73
CA THR A 112 11.11 -17.90 -2.35
C THR A 112 11.67 -19.09 -1.59
N GLN A 113 12.50 -18.81 -0.58
CA GLN A 113 12.93 -19.79 0.42
C GLN A 113 11.90 -19.81 1.55
N GLN A 114 11.16 -20.90 1.64
CA GLN A 114 10.08 -21.03 2.63
C GLN A 114 10.57 -20.80 4.06
N GLY A 115 9.88 -19.96 4.81
CA GLY A 115 10.10 -19.75 6.24
C GLY A 115 11.32 -18.88 6.57
N ILE A 116 12.05 -18.37 5.57
CA ILE A 116 13.17 -17.46 5.78
C ILE A 116 12.72 -16.04 5.53
N MET A 117 12.50 -15.33 6.64
CA MET A 117 12.05 -13.93 6.64
C MET A 117 12.88 -13.11 7.62
N ASP A 118 13.11 -11.82 7.30
CA ASP A 118 13.61 -10.83 8.24
C ASP A 118 12.59 -9.70 8.38
N PHE A 119 12.62 -9.05 9.53
CA PHE A 119 11.63 -8.07 9.92
C PHE A 119 12.31 -6.83 10.49
N SER A 120 11.96 -5.66 9.96
CA SER A 120 12.41 -4.36 10.46
C SER A 120 11.22 -3.42 10.66
N SER A 121 11.28 -2.59 11.69
CA SER A 121 10.23 -1.61 11.99
C SER A 121 10.79 -0.19 12.07
N PHE A 122 10.01 0.77 11.59
CA PHE A 122 10.31 2.19 11.56
C PHE A 122 9.10 2.96 12.10
N GLY A 123 8.99 3.05 13.44
CA GLY A 123 7.71 3.45 14.04
C GLY A 123 6.61 2.46 13.65
N PRO A 124 5.44 2.91 13.14
CA PRO A 124 4.37 2.01 12.73
C PRO A 124 4.59 1.34 11.36
N HIS A 125 5.63 1.74 10.62
CA HIS A 125 5.93 1.22 9.30
C HIS A 125 6.83 0.00 9.38
N LEU A 126 6.70 -0.91 8.42
CA LEU A 126 7.40 -2.18 8.42
C LEU A 126 8.12 -2.41 7.10
N ARG A 127 9.23 -3.15 7.17
CA ARG A 127 9.85 -3.82 6.05
C ARG A 127 9.98 -5.30 6.38
N ILE A 128 9.38 -6.13 5.56
CA ILE A 128 9.50 -7.59 5.64
C ILE A 128 10.37 -8.02 4.47
N ALA A 129 11.42 -8.76 4.75
CA ALA A 129 12.32 -9.34 3.76
C ALA A 129 12.01 -10.83 3.60
N PHE A 130 11.88 -11.29 2.38
CA PHE A 130 11.68 -12.68 2.01
C PHE A 130 12.92 -13.16 1.25
N ALA A 131 13.52 -14.23 1.71
CA ALA A 131 14.65 -14.82 1.00
C ALA A 131 14.17 -15.43 -0.33
N SER A 132 14.78 -15.02 -1.44
CA SER A 132 14.54 -15.60 -2.75
C SER A 132 15.38 -16.88 -2.94
N THR A 133 15.07 -17.69 -3.94
CA THR A 133 15.82 -18.91 -4.25
C THR A 133 17.28 -18.64 -4.60
N ASN A 134 17.60 -17.43 -5.06
CA ASN A 134 18.95 -16.96 -5.39
C ASN A 134 19.61 -16.14 -4.25
N ILE A 135 19.26 -16.40 -2.99
CA ILE A 135 19.75 -15.64 -1.81
C ILE A 135 21.29 -15.54 -1.73
N GLU A 136 22.00 -16.46 -2.34
CA GLU A 136 23.47 -16.45 -2.37
C GLU A 136 24.04 -15.19 -3.05
N GLU A 137 23.27 -14.51 -3.89
CA GLU A 137 23.69 -13.27 -4.56
C GLU A 137 23.98 -12.10 -3.58
N ILE A 138 23.43 -12.18 -2.37
CA ILE A 138 23.67 -11.16 -1.33
C ILE A 138 24.62 -11.63 -0.23
N HIS A 139 25.20 -12.83 -0.35
CA HIS A 139 26.04 -13.42 0.68
C HIS A 139 27.19 -12.51 1.15
N ASP A 140 27.82 -11.82 0.24
CA ASP A 140 28.98 -10.95 0.52
C ASP A 140 28.57 -9.51 0.86
N LEU A 141 27.26 -9.19 0.89
CA LEU A 141 26.78 -7.86 1.22
C LEU A 141 26.49 -7.73 2.72
N PRO A 142 26.84 -6.60 3.35
CA PRO A 142 26.41 -6.29 4.70
C PRO A 142 24.88 -6.27 4.80
N LYS A 143 24.32 -6.82 5.89
CA LYS A 143 22.87 -6.91 6.09
C LYS A 143 22.14 -5.57 5.95
N ASN A 144 22.76 -4.48 6.39
CA ASN A 144 22.21 -3.12 6.27
C ASN A 144 22.23 -2.56 4.84
N GLU A 145 22.79 -3.27 3.87
CA GLU A 145 22.78 -2.93 2.44
C GLU A 145 21.76 -3.77 1.63
N TRP A 146 21.25 -4.88 2.18
CA TRP A 146 20.34 -5.78 1.46
C TRP A 146 19.12 -5.05 0.89
N TRP A 147 18.53 -4.15 1.67
CA TRP A 147 17.32 -3.42 1.27
C TRP A 147 17.49 -2.54 0.02
N LYS A 148 18.74 -2.31 -0.40
CA LYS A 148 19.08 -1.58 -1.63
C LYS A 148 19.16 -2.50 -2.85
N LYS A 149 19.11 -3.82 -2.65
CA LYS A 149 19.34 -4.86 -3.67
C LYS A 149 18.08 -5.69 -3.92
N GLU A 150 16.94 -5.03 -4.05
CA GLU A 150 15.67 -5.69 -4.34
C GLU A 150 15.77 -6.56 -5.59
N GLY A 151 15.22 -7.80 -5.53
CA GLY A 151 15.29 -8.78 -6.62
C GLY A 151 16.60 -9.55 -6.71
N ALA A 152 17.63 -9.22 -5.90
CA ALA A 152 18.90 -9.94 -5.86
C ALA A 152 19.02 -10.74 -4.56
N GLY A 153 18.43 -11.92 -4.53
CA GLY A 153 18.49 -12.83 -3.37
C GLY A 153 17.51 -12.51 -2.23
N VAL A 154 16.90 -11.35 -2.26
CA VAL A 154 15.91 -10.92 -1.26
C VAL A 154 14.88 -10.00 -1.92
N ASP A 155 13.62 -10.24 -1.60
CA ASP A 155 12.50 -9.39 -1.97
C ASP A 155 11.91 -8.74 -0.73
N PHE A 156 11.39 -7.53 -0.89
CA PHE A 156 10.87 -6.77 0.22
C PHE A 156 9.42 -6.34 0.00
N VAL A 157 8.64 -6.52 1.05
CA VAL A 157 7.37 -5.82 1.20
C VAL A 157 7.57 -4.73 2.24
N ARG A 158 7.33 -3.48 1.85
CA ARG A 158 7.34 -2.31 2.75
C ARG A 158 5.91 -1.88 3.00
N THR A 159 5.59 -1.57 4.23
CA THR A 159 4.26 -1.07 4.54
C THR A 159 4.32 0.32 5.15
N LEU A 160 3.47 1.21 4.66
CA LEU A 160 3.21 2.49 5.29
C LEU A 160 1.88 2.40 6.03
N PHE A 161 1.97 2.46 7.34
CA PHE A 161 0.78 2.43 8.19
C PHE A 161 -0.17 3.59 7.85
N PRO A 162 -1.50 3.38 7.80
CA PRO A 162 -2.16 2.14 8.22
C PRO A 162 -2.39 1.13 7.07
N ASN A 163 -2.27 1.51 5.78
CA ASN A 163 -2.96 0.75 4.74
C ASN A 163 -2.26 0.75 3.36
N ILE A 164 -0.96 1.03 3.31
CA ILE A 164 -0.18 0.99 2.06
C ILE A 164 0.83 -0.15 2.14
N SER A 165 0.89 -0.96 1.08
CA SER A 165 1.94 -1.96 0.86
C SER A 165 2.68 -1.65 -0.44
N ILE A 166 4.01 -1.74 -0.41
CA ILE A 166 4.91 -1.45 -1.53
C ILE A 166 5.82 -2.64 -1.77
N SER A 167 5.76 -3.21 -2.96
CA SER A 167 6.61 -4.29 -3.44
C SER A 167 7.19 -3.90 -4.80
N LEU A 168 8.51 -3.93 -4.95
CA LEU A 168 9.22 -3.37 -6.12
C LEU A 168 10.05 -4.43 -6.87
N GLY A 169 9.66 -5.69 -6.82
CA GLY A 169 10.35 -6.80 -7.50
C GLY A 169 9.87 -7.04 -8.95
N LEU A 170 10.49 -8.02 -9.61
CA LEU A 170 10.08 -8.55 -10.94
C LEU A 170 10.02 -7.53 -12.10
N GLY A 171 10.79 -6.43 -12.01
CA GLY A 171 10.80 -5.40 -13.07
C GLY A 171 9.59 -4.47 -13.08
N ILE A 172 8.62 -4.71 -12.21
CA ILE A 172 7.45 -3.86 -11.98
C ILE A 172 7.22 -3.70 -10.47
N GLY A 173 6.84 -2.49 -10.05
CA GLY A 173 6.43 -2.23 -8.67
C GLY A 173 4.91 -2.29 -8.52
N GLN A 174 4.43 -2.87 -7.44
CA GLN A 174 3.04 -2.82 -7.02
C GLN A 174 2.93 -2.01 -5.72
N ILE A 175 2.05 -1.02 -5.73
CA ILE A 175 1.67 -0.25 -4.54
C ILE A 175 0.20 -0.51 -4.28
N ALA A 176 -0.10 -1.25 -3.23
CA ALA A 176 -1.46 -1.54 -2.81
C ALA A 176 -1.94 -0.50 -1.81
N GLN A 177 -3.03 0.18 -2.12
CA GLN A 177 -3.75 1.06 -1.22
C GLN A 177 -5.05 0.38 -0.78
N ILE A 178 -5.09 -0.11 0.45
CA ILE A 178 -6.21 -0.88 1.01
C ILE A 178 -7.14 0.08 1.74
N LEU A 179 -8.29 0.39 1.14
CA LEU A 179 -9.27 1.32 1.69
C LEU A 179 -10.40 0.56 2.39
N PRO A 180 -10.76 0.94 3.63
CA PRO A 180 -11.94 0.41 4.29
C PRO A 180 -13.19 0.58 3.42
N GLY A 181 -14.04 -0.42 3.40
CA GLY A 181 -15.33 -0.36 2.71
C GLY A 181 -16.39 0.39 3.52
N ASN A 182 -17.60 0.46 2.96
CA ASN A 182 -18.74 1.09 3.64
C ASN A 182 -19.19 0.33 4.89
N THR A 183 -18.78 -0.90 5.04
CA THR A 183 -19.02 -1.77 6.20
C THR A 183 -17.70 -2.42 6.62
N PRO A 184 -17.55 -2.77 7.92
CA PRO A 184 -16.28 -3.31 8.44
C PRO A 184 -15.84 -4.62 7.79
N ASP A 185 -16.74 -5.38 7.19
CA ASP A 185 -16.48 -6.67 6.55
C ASP A 185 -15.94 -6.55 5.12
N LYS A 186 -15.69 -5.34 4.62
CA LYS A 186 -15.32 -5.08 3.22
C LYS A 186 -14.17 -4.11 3.11
N ASN A 187 -13.42 -4.26 2.01
CA ASN A 187 -12.46 -3.27 1.56
C ASN A 187 -12.55 -3.06 0.03
N THR A 188 -11.97 -1.96 -0.40
CA THR A 188 -11.61 -1.72 -1.80
C THR A 188 -10.11 -1.48 -1.84
N THR A 189 -9.38 -2.26 -2.61
CA THR A 189 -7.94 -2.07 -2.80
C THR A 189 -7.65 -1.59 -4.20
N VAL A 190 -6.89 -0.50 -4.27
CA VAL A 190 -6.33 0.00 -5.52
C VAL A 190 -4.89 -0.48 -5.62
N LEU A 191 -4.63 -1.32 -6.60
CA LEU A 191 -3.29 -1.82 -6.94
C LEU A 191 -2.71 -0.91 -8.01
N HIS A 192 -1.79 -0.04 -7.65
CA HIS A 192 -1.03 0.81 -8.58
C HIS A 192 0.20 0.06 -9.06
N TYR A 193 0.54 0.22 -10.34
CA TYR A 193 1.70 -0.41 -10.96
C TYR A 193 2.63 0.65 -11.53
N VAL A 194 3.90 0.51 -11.21
CA VAL A 194 4.97 1.40 -11.64
C VAL A 194 6.14 0.60 -12.19
N ALA A 195 6.86 1.15 -13.14
CA ALA A 195 8.06 0.52 -13.71
C ALA A 195 9.23 1.51 -13.73
N PRO A 196 10.48 1.04 -13.59
CA PRO A 196 11.66 1.93 -13.63
C PRO A 196 11.74 2.77 -14.90
N GLU A 197 11.30 2.22 -16.05
CA GLU A 197 11.30 2.87 -17.34
C GLU A 197 9.94 2.71 -18.04
N ALA A 198 9.56 3.68 -18.87
CA ALA A 198 8.41 3.55 -19.74
C ALA A 198 8.68 2.49 -20.84
N PRO A 199 7.66 1.72 -21.27
CA PRO A 199 7.82 0.77 -22.36
C PRO A 199 8.24 1.49 -23.65
N LYS A 200 9.22 0.94 -24.36
CA LYS A 200 9.80 1.53 -25.57
C LYS A 200 9.08 1.08 -26.85
N ASN A 201 8.32 -0.01 -26.75
CA ASN A 201 7.60 -0.64 -27.87
C ASN A 201 6.41 -1.45 -27.33
N GLU A 202 5.63 -2.05 -28.23
CA GLU A 202 4.46 -2.87 -27.87
C GLU A 202 4.83 -4.18 -27.14
N GLU A 203 6.03 -4.72 -27.36
CA GLU A 203 6.51 -5.93 -26.69
C GLU A 203 6.81 -5.63 -25.21
N ASP A 204 7.57 -4.57 -24.93
CA ASP A 204 7.83 -4.11 -23.56
C ASP A 204 6.51 -3.82 -22.81
N LYS A 205 5.55 -3.19 -23.52
CA LYS A 205 4.24 -2.91 -22.94
C LYS A 205 3.46 -4.19 -22.62
N ALA A 206 3.49 -5.16 -23.51
CA ALA A 206 2.83 -6.45 -23.31
C ALA A 206 3.45 -7.22 -22.12
N GLU A 207 4.76 -7.13 -21.92
CA GLU A 207 5.44 -7.70 -20.76
C GLU A 207 4.99 -7.04 -19.46
N LEU A 208 4.95 -5.70 -19.40
CA LEU A 208 4.42 -4.99 -18.23
C LEU A 208 2.95 -5.35 -17.96
N ASP A 209 2.12 -5.41 -18.99
CA ASP A 209 0.71 -5.84 -18.89
C ASP A 209 0.60 -7.27 -18.36
N HIS A 210 1.48 -8.17 -18.76
CA HIS A 210 1.54 -9.55 -18.28
C HIS A 210 1.85 -9.59 -16.77
N PHE A 211 2.92 -8.93 -16.33
CA PHE A 211 3.30 -8.88 -14.92
C PHE A 211 2.24 -8.18 -14.06
N MET A 212 1.66 -7.08 -14.54
CA MET A 212 0.56 -6.41 -13.84
C MET A 212 -0.63 -7.35 -13.61
N ASN A 213 -1.02 -8.11 -14.63
CA ASN A 213 -2.12 -9.06 -14.51
C ASN A 213 -1.76 -10.23 -13.61
N PHE A 214 -0.55 -10.78 -13.74
CA PHE A 214 -0.06 -11.84 -12.86
C PHE A 214 -0.12 -11.42 -11.38
N LEU A 215 0.46 -10.28 -11.02
CA LEU A 215 0.44 -9.80 -9.63
C LEU A 215 -0.98 -9.51 -9.12
N ARG A 216 -1.86 -8.96 -9.99
CA ARG A 216 -3.26 -8.79 -9.65
C ARG A 216 -3.95 -10.12 -9.36
N ASP A 217 -3.73 -11.13 -10.20
CA ASP A 217 -4.37 -12.43 -10.09
C ASP A 217 -3.89 -13.16 -8.82
N VAL A 218 -2.59 -13.12 -8.50
CA VAL A 218 -2.06 -13.65 -7.24
C VAL A 218 -2.78 -13.04 -6.05
N VAL A 219 -2.84 -11.71 -5.96
CA VAL A 219 -3.50 -11.04 -4.83
C VAL A 219 -5.01 -11.32 -4.81
N ASN A 220 -5.70 -11.25 -5.95
CA ASN A 220 -7.16 -11.39 -6.00
C ASN A 220 -7.62 -12.84 -5.77
N ASP A 221 -6.99 -13.78 -6.46
CA ASP A 221 -7.49 -15.16 -6.57
C ASP A 221 -6.93 -16.08 -5.47
N GLU A 222 -5.82 -15.68 -4.86
CA GLU A 222 -5.18 -16.44 -3.79
C GLU A 222 -5.38 -15.75 -2.44
N ASP A 223 -4.84 -14.54 -2.20
CA ASP A 223 -4.94 -13.83 -0.91
C ASP A 223 -6.36 -13.40 -0.57
N TYR A 224 -7.00 -12.69 -1.50
CA TYR A 224 -8.32 -12.09 -1.24
C TYR A 224 -9.42 -13.15 -1.20
N ALA A 225 -9.30 -14.21 -1.98
CA ALA A 225 -10.20 -15.35 -1.91
C ALA A 225 -10.16 -15.99 -0.51
N LEU A 226 -8.97 -16.24 0.04
CA LEU A 226 -8.79 -16.75 1.41
C LEU A 226 -9.28 -15.74 2.45
N GLY A 227 -8.99 -14.44 2.27
CA GLY A 227 -9.48 -13.38 3.14
C GLY A 227 -11.01 -13.36 3.26
N LEU A 228 -11.72 -13.57 2.16
CA LEU A 228 -13.19 -13.68 2.16
C LEU A 228 -13.69 -14.92 2.92
N GLU A 229 -12.98 -16.05 2.86
CA GLU A 229 -13.30 -17.24 3.67
C GLU A 229 -13.09 -16.97 5.16
N ILE A 230 -11.97 -16.30 5.53
CA ILE A 230 -11.71 -15.87 6.91
C ILE A 230 -12.81 -14.95 7.41
N GLN A 231 -13.24 -13.97 6.60
CA GLN A 231 -14.34 -13.05 6.95
C GLN A 231 -15.64 -13.80 7.25
N ARG A 232 -16.01 -14.76 6.40
CA ARG A 232 -17.20 -15.63 6.65
C ARG A 232 -17.10 -16.37 7.98
N GLY A 233 -15.90 -16.83 8.33
CA GLY A 233 -15.62 -17.45 9.62
C GLY A 233 -15.84 -16.49 10.80
N LEU A 234 -15.39 -15.25 10.68
CA LEU A 234 -15.57 -14.20 11.69
C LEU A 234 -17.05 -13.78 11.85
N ASP A 235 -17.76 -13.64 10.74
CA ASP A 235 -19.17 -13.27 10.73
C ASP A 235 -20.05 -14.31 11.45
N SER A 236 -19.61 -15.57 11.50
CA SER A 236 -20.30 -16.61 12.25
C SER A 236 -20.26 -16.44 13.78
N ASN A 237 -19.46 -15.49 14.29
CA ASN A 237 -19.19 -15.26 15.72
C ASN A 237 -18.72 -16.53 16.51
N SER A 238 -18.27 -17.56 15.80
CA SER A 238 -17.81 -18.81 16.42
C SER A 238 -16.46 -18.65 17.15
N LYS A 239 -15.63 -17.68 16.73
CA LYS A 239 -14.37 -17.29 17.38
C LYS A 239 -14.30 -15.77 17.53
N LYS A 240 -13.88 -15.32 18.71
CA LYS A 240 -13.75 -13.88 19.01
C LYS A 240 -12.36 -13.32 18.72
N ASN A 241 -11.35 -14.19 18.57
CA ASN A 241 -9.96 -13.79 18.45
C ASN A 241 -9.28 -14.51 17.29
N ILE A 242 -8.42 -13.78 16.60
CA ILE A 242 -7.45 -14.32 15.64
C ILE A 242 -6.14 -14.55 16.40
N LEU A 243 -5.48 -15.67 16.15
CA LEU A 243 -4.20 -16.02 16.76
C LEU A 243 -3.09 -15.87 15.72
N PHE A 244 -2.12 -15.02 16.02
CA PHE A 244 -0.89 -14.89 15.25
C PHE A 244 0.23 -15.71 15.85
N GLY A 245 0.94 -16.46 15.01
CA GLY A 245 2.11 -17.24 15.39
C GLY A 245 3.34 -16.37 15.70
N LYS A 246 4.35 -16.96 16.31
CA LYS A 246 5.63 -16.26 16.60
C LYS A 246 6.39 -15.84 15.34
N ASN A 247 6.12 -16.49 14.22
CA ASN A 247 6.66 -16.22 12.90
C ASN A 247 5.89 -15.12 12.15
N GLU A 248 4.72 -14.70 12.66
CA GLU A 248 3.89 -13.64 12.07
C GLU A 248 4.10 -12.29 12.79
N ARG A 249 5.36 -11.90 12.96
CA ARG A 249 5.75 -10.71 13.72
C ARG A 249 5.21 -9.42 13.12
N GLY A 250 5.05 -9.37 11.79
CA GLY A 250 4.49 -8.22 11.09
C GLY A 250 3.05 -7.97 11.51
N ASN A 251 2.23 -9.00 11.54
CA ASN A 251 0.83 -8.96 11.97
C ASN A 251 0.71 -8.51 13.42
N GLN A 252 1.47 -9.14 14.34
CA GLN A 252 1.47 -8.76 15.75
C GLN A 252 1.84 -7.29 15.95
N TYR A 253 2.83 -6.81 15.22
CA TYR A 253 3.29 -5.43 15.32
C TYR A 253 2.28 -4.44 14.75
N PHE A 254 1.71 -4.74 13.60
CA PHE A 254 0.66 -3.93 12.97
C PHE A 254 -0.55 -3.76 13.87
N HIS A 255 -1.11 -4.87 14.38
CA HIS A 255 -2.29 -4.82 15.25
C HIS A 255 -2.02 -4.07 16.55
N LYS A 256 -0.81 -4.16 17.12
CA LYS A 256 -0.42 -3.35 18.27
C LYS A 256 -0.50 -1.84 17.98
N TYR A 257 -0.11 -1.41 16.77
CA TYR A 257 -0.25 0.00 16.39
C TYR A 257 -1.69 0.39 16.09
N VAL A 258 -2.49 -0.52 15.53
CA VAL A 258 -3.92 -0.29 15.35
C VAL A 258 -4.58 -0.03 16.71
N ASP A 259 -4.33 -0.88 17.71
CA ASP A 259 -4.86 -0.71 19.07
C ASP A 259 -4.38 0.61 19.69
N PHE A 260 -3.09 0.90 19.61
CA PHE A 260 -2.51 2.15 20.11
C PHE A 260 -3.23 3.39 19.57
N TYR A 261 -3.44 3.47 18.25
CA TYR A 261 -4.12 4.63 17.65
C TYR A 261 -5.63 4.67 17.89
N ILE A 262 -6.27 3.54 18.20
CA ILE A 262 -7.68 3.51 18.61
C ILE A 262 -7.83 4.03 20.05
N ASP A 263 -6.92 3.66 20.94
CA ASP A 263 -6.98 4.01 22.35
C ASP A 263 -6.58 5.48 22.63
N GLU A 264 -5.79 6.11 21.72
CA GLU A 264 -5.40 7.52 21.84
C GLU A 264 -6.44 8.53 21.31
N ASN A 265 -7.51 8.05 20.63
CA ASN A 265 -8.62 8.88 20.13
C ASN A 265 -9.90 8.67 20.93
#